data_833d3e9716baea7c7af10573aa5136bf
#
_entry.id   833d3e9716baea7c7af10573aa5136bf
#
_cell.length_a   1.000
_cell.length_b   1.000
_cell.length_c   1.000
_cell.angle_alpha   90.00
_cell.angle_beta   90.00
_cell.angle_gamma   90.00
#
_symmetry.space_group_name_H-M   'P 1'
#
loop_
_entity.id
_entity.type
_entity.pdbx_description
1 polymer ?
#
loop_
_entity_poly.entity_id
_entity_poly.type
_entity_poly.pdbx_seq_one_letter_code
_entity_poly.pdbx_strand_id
1 'polypeptide(L)' 'MKHDIEELTLRHRALDEQIHKLDRRGLHMTPEDRVRASELKKRRLATKDLIFRLRAR' A
#
# COMPACT_ATOMS: atom_id res chain seq x y z
N MET A 1 -7.14 -10.07 18.20
CA MET A 1 -6.62 -9.91 16.99
C MET A 1 -7.33 -8.94 16.08
N LYS A 2 -8.38 -8.31 16.56
CA LYS A 2 -8.98 -7.15 15.89
C LYS A 2 -7.96 -6.02 15.68
N HIS A 3 -7.07 -5.82 16.65
CA HIS A 3 -6.06 -4.76 16.57
C HIS A 3 -5.12 -4.94 15.38
N ASP A 4 -4.74 -6.18 15.08
CA ASP A 4 -3.83 -6.46 13.97
C ASP A 4 -4.49 -6.14 12.63
N ILE A 5 -5.78 -6.51 12.48
CA ILE A 5 -6.53 -6.23 11.25
C ILE A 5 -6.74 -4.73 11.10
N GLU A 6 -7.09 -4.04 12.18
CA GLU A 6 -7.29 -2.58 12.16
C GLU A 6 -6.01 -1.86 11.81
N GLU A 7 -4.89 -2.25 12.42
CA GLU A 7 -3.58 -1.66 12.14
C GLU A 7 -3.17 -1.89 10.69
N LEU A 8 -3.33 -3.11 10.18
CA LEU A 8 -3.01 -3.44 8.80
C LEU A 8 -3.91 -2.67 7.83
N THR A 9 -5.18 -2.49 8.16
CA THR A 9 -6.10 -1.71 7.34
C THR A 9 -5.65 -0.25 7.25
N LEU A 10 -5.21 0.32 8.37
CA LEU A 10 -4.68 1.68 8.38
C LEU A 10 -3.41 1.80 7.54
N ARG A 11 -2.52 0.82 7.64
CA ARG A 11 -1.30 0.78 6.82
C ARG A 11 -1.64 0.68 5.33
N HIS A 12 -2.61 -0.15 5.00
CA HIS A 12 -3.07 -0.31 3.63
C HIS A 12 -3.59 1.01 3.07
N ARG A 13 -4.38 1.75 3.85
CA ARG A 13 -4.89 3.07 3.44
C ARG A 13 -3.77 4.07 3.25
N ALA A 14 -2.81 4.09 4.18
CA ALA A 14 -1.67 4.99 4.08
C ALA A 14 -0.84 4.73 2.82
N LEU A 15 -0.60 3.45 2.51
CA LEU A 15 0.11 3.05 1.29
C LEU A 15 -0.67 3.46 0.05
N ASP A 16 -1.98 3.27 0.06
CA ASP A 16 -2.85 3.63 -1.04
C ASP A 16 -2.81 5.14 -1.31
N GLU A 17 -2.86 5.95 -0.27
CA GLU A 17 -2.75 7.40 -0.40
C GLU A 17 -1.40 7.83 -0.98
N GLN A 18 -0.31 7.21 -0.53
CA GLN A 18 1.02 7.50 -1.05
C GLN A 18 1.13 7.14 -2.52
N ILE A 19 0.56 6.00 -2.92
CA ILE A 19 0.54 5.57 -4.31
C ILE A 19 -0.25 6.57 -5.16
N HIS A 20 -1.41 7.00 -4.69
CA HIS A 20 -2.22 7.99 -5.41
C HIS A 20 -1.49 9.32 -5.59
N LYS A 21 -0.78 9.77 -4.57
CA LYS A 21 0.01 11.01 -4.67
C LYS A 21 1.09 10.90 -5.73
N LEU A 22 1.76 9.75 -5.82
CA LEU A 22 2.77 9.53 -6.84
C LEU A 22 2.14 9.41 -8.24
N ASP A 23 1.03 8.69 -8.37
CA ASP A 23 0.34 8.52 -9.64
C ASP A 23 -0.19 9.86 -10.19
N ARG A 24 -0.55 10.81 -9.33
CA ARG A 24 -0.97 12.14 -9.76
C ARG A 24 0.12 12.93 -10.48
N ARG A 25 1.38 12.60 -10.24
CA ARG A 25 2.48 13.26 -10.94
C ARG A 25 2.53 12.91 -12.43
N GLY A 26 1.98 11.73 -12.79
CA GLY A 26 1.87 11.31 -14.19
C GLY A 26 3.17 11.43 -14.95
N LEU A 27 3.21 12.29 -15.99
CA LEU A 27 4.38 12.50 -16.82
C LEU A 27 5.55 13.14 -16.10
N HIS A 28 5.30 13.73 -14.92
CA HIS A 28 6.35 14.39 -14.12
C HIS A 28 7.02 13.42 -13.15
N MET A 29 6.69 12.15 -13.19
CA MET A 29 7.35 11.16 -12.34
C MET A 29 8.80 10.97 -12.76
N THR A 30 9.70 11.11 -11.78
CA THR A 30 11.12 10.77 -11.97
C THR A 30 11.29 9.25 -11.95
N PRO A 31 12.42 8.72 -12.46
CA PRO A 31 12.71 7.28 -12.31
C PRO A 31 12.66 6.81 -10.86
N GLU A 32 13.10 7.65 -9.92
CA GLU A 32 13.05 7.36 -8.50
C GLU A 32 11.61 7.23 -8.00
N ASP A 33 10.72 8.12 -8.46
CA ASP A 33 9.30 8.06 -8.13
C ASP A 33 8.67 6.75 -8.61
N ARG A 34 9.06 6.28 -9.80
CA ARG A 34 8.56 5.02 -10.36
C ARG A 34 8.99 3.82 -9.52
N VAL A 35 10.25 3.81 -9.09
CA VAL A 35 10.75 2.74 -8.21
C VAL A 35 10.00 2.77 -6.89
N ARG A 36 9.81 3.95 -6.31
CA ARG A 36 9.07 4.12 -5.06
C ARG A 36 7.63 3.64 -5.19
N ALA A 37 6.96 4.01 -6.27
CA ALA A 37 5.59 3.57 -6.53
C ALA A 37 5.50 2.05 -6.63
N SER A 38 6.45 1.42 -7.31
CA SER A 38 6.51 -0.03 -7.44
C SER A 38 6.67 -0.71 -6.07
N GLU A 39 7.58 -0.20 -5.23
CA GLU A 39 7.79 -0.72 -3.88
C GLU A 39 6.55 -0.55 -3.00
N LEU A 40 5.91 0.61 -3.08
CA LEU A 40 4.68 0.87 -2.32
C LEU A 40 3.56 -0.06 -2.74
N LYS A 41 3.42 -0.33 -4.03
CA LYS A 41 2.42 -1.27 -4.56
C LYS A 41 2.67 -2.68 -4.06
N LYS A 42 3.93 -3.11 -4.00
CA LYS A 42 4.30 -4.41 -3.45
C LYS A 42 3.93 -4.51 -1.98
N ARG A 43 4.23 -3.47 -1.20
CA ARG A 43 3.88 -3.42 0.23
C ARG A 43 2.37 -3.43 0.42
N ARG A 44 1.64 -2.71 -0.42
CA ARG A 44 0.18 -2.70 -0.37
C ARG A 44 -0.38 -4.10 -0.61
N LEU A 45 0.14 -4.80 -1.59
CA LEU A 45 -0.30 -6.16 -1.91
C LEU A 45 0.00 -7.11 -0.76
N ALA A 46 1.20 -7.05 -0.18
CA ALA A 46 1.58 -7.86 0.96
C ALA A 46 0.68 -7.60 2.17
N THR A 47 0.36 -6.33 2.43
CA THR A 47 -0.54 -5.94 3.52
C THR A 47 -1.94 -6.48 3.30
N LYS A 48 -2.44 -6.40 2.08
CA LYS A 48 -3.74 -6.94 1.70
C LYS A 48 -3.80 -8.45 1.91
N ASP A 49 -2.73 -9.16 1.54
CA ASP A 49 -2.63 -10.60 1.74
C ASP A 49 -2.70 -10.96 3.22
N LEU A 50 -1.99 -10.22 4.07
CA LEU A 50 -2.02 -10.44 5.51
C LEU A 50 -3.42 -10.22 6.08
N ILE A 51 -4.09 -9.16 5.66
CA ILE A 51 -5.48 -8.89 6.08
C ILE A 51 -6.38 -10.05 5.68
N PHE A 52 -6.24 -10.51 4.45
CA PHE A 52 -7.04 -11.62 3.93
C PHE A 52 -6.82 -12.90 4.76
N ARG A 53 -5.57 -13.23 5.05
CA ARG A 53 -5.22 -14.41 5.86
C ARG A 53 -5.81 -14.32 7.27
N LEU A 54 -5.74 -13.15 7.88
CA LEU A 54 -6.28 -12.96 9.23
C LEU A 54 -7.80 -13.06 9.26
N ARG A 55 -8.46 -12.59 8.21
CA ARG A 55 -9.92 -12.70 8.09
C ARG A 55 -10.37 -14.13 7.78
N ALA A 56 -9.56 -14.90 7.09
CA ALA A 56 -9.89 -16.28 6.71
C ALA A 56 -9.80 -17.28 7.86
N ARG A 57 -9.25 -16.87 9.00
CA ARG A 57 -9.24 -17.71 10.22
C ARG A 57 -10.61 -17.65 10.91
#